data_e5e2d23264cc3db1d064ffa26543de86
#
_entry.id   e5e2d23264cc3db1d064ffa26543de86
#
_cell.length_a   1.000
_cell.length_b   1.000
_cell.length_c   1.000
_cell.angle_alpha   90.00
_cell.angle_beta   90.00
_cell.angle_gamma   90.00
#
_symmetry.space_group_name_H-M   'P 1'
#
loop_
_entity.id
_entity.type
_entity.pdbx_description
1 polymer ?
#
loop_
_entity_poly.entity_id
_entity_poly.type
_entity_poly.pdbx_seq_one_letter_code
_entity_poly.pdbx_strand_id
1 'polypeptide(L)'
;MSFLIQVLQSLVVLAAAPLYAGAITRAEAVVTSRRGPSVLQPYRDLGKLLRKGSAVSDQASWVFRGAPFVAFACYLTVSVIVPVITSTPLPLAFLADLIGGAFVLALASFVISLAGLDTASPYGGLGASRASWIGSMAEPALILVFFTVGAVSASDNPYLMNHAIAASPYVLVLPTHLLGLVAFFMIVLVDNGRIPIDNPGGSTEISMIEEGRVLEYSGREYALVKWGSWMKLFLMSSIFMNVFVLPWGLGTSSDLPSALLAIPVLLGKLALCGLAIVVIDTSFAKLRFFRIAEFLGASFLLALVGIATSYVIGA
;
A
#
# COMPACT_ATOMS: atom_id res chain seq x y z
N MET A 1 -18.53 -16.65 14.03
CA MET A 1 -18.27 -15.24 14.31
C MET A 1 -16.99 -14.75 13.63
N SER A 2 -15.86 -15.39 13.84
CA SER A 2 -14.56 -14.98 13.28
C SER A 2 -14.52 -14.88 11.74
N PHE A 3 -15.17 -15.78 11.00
CA PHE A 3 -15.29 -15.68 9.54
C PHE A 3 -16.08 -14.44 9.09
N LEU A 4 -17.13 -14.09 9.83
CA LEU A 4 -17.90 -12.88 9.57
C LEU A 4 -17.06 -11.60 9.73
N ILE A 5 -16.19 -11.57 10.75
CA ILE A 5 -15.27 -10.45 10.99
C ILE A 5 -14.25 -10.36 9.86
N GLN A 6 -13.77 -11.49 9.34
CA GLN A 6 -12.85 -11.51 8.21
C GLN A 6 -13.48 -10.95 6.93
N VAL A 7 -14.72 -11.34 6.62
CA VAL A 7 -15.47 -10.75 5.51
C VAL A 7 -15.72 -9.26 5.74
N LEU A 8 -16.10 -8.88 6.96
CA LEU A 8 -16.27 -7.47 7.32
C LEU A 8 -14.98 -6.66 7.11
N GLN A 9 -13.84 -7.21 7.51
CA GLN A 9 -12.53 -6.56 7.30
C GLN A 9 -12.26 -6.28 5.83
N SER A 10 -12.45 -7.26 4.95
CA SER A 10 -12.25 -7.07 3.51
C SER A 10 -13.27 -6.08 2.92
N LEU A 11 -14.51 -6.08 3.40
CA LEU A 11 -15.53 -5.10 2.99
C LEU A 11 -15.17 -3.68 3.45
N VAL A 12 -14.60 -3.52 4.67
CA VAL A 12 -14.12 -2.24 5.17
C VAL A 12 -12.98 -1.72 4.28
N VAL A 13 -12.03 -2.58 3.90
CA VAL A 13 -10.93 -2.20 2.98
C VAL A 13 -11.50 -1.76 1.64
N LEU A 14 -12.39 -2.54 1.03
CA LEU A 14 -13.04 -2.22 -0.25
C LEU A 14 -13.78 -0.88 -0.20
N ALA A 15 -14.53 -0.66 0.87
CA ALA A 15 -15.34 0.55 1.00
C ALA A 15 -14.50 1.77 1.41
N ALA A 16 -13.55 1.64 2.35
CA ALA A 16 -12.83 2.77 2.90
C ALA A 16 -11.61 3.20 2.05
N ALA A 17 -11.06 2.32 1.20
CA ALA A 17 -9.90 2.66 0.39
C ALA A 17 -10.13 3.84 -0.57
N PRO A 18 -11.25 3.93 -1.33
CA PRO A 18 -11.53 5.10 -2.15
C PRO A 18 -11.74 6.37 -1.30
N LEU A 19 -12.35 6.24 -0.12
CA LEU A 19 -12.54 7.35 0.82
C LEU A 19 -11.20 7.91 1.28
N TYR A 20 -10.29 7.02 1.66
CA TYR A 20 -8.94 7.39 2.11
C TYR A 20 -8.15 8.11 1.03
N ALA A 21 -8.13 7.58 -0.20
CA ALA A 21 -7.49 8.23 -1.34
C ALA A 21 -8.11 9.61 -1.63
N GLY A 22 -9.44 9.72 -1.59
CA GLY A 22 -10.14 10.99 -1.78
C GLY A 22 -9.86 12.01 -0.66
N ALA A 23 -9.69 11.54 0.59
CA ALA A 23 -9.34 12.39 1.71
C ALA A 23 -7.92 12.97 1.55
N ILE A 24 -6.94 12.16 1.14
CA ILE A 24 -5.57 12.62 0.86
C ILE A 24 -5.58 13.67 -0.25
N THR A 25 -6.18 13.37 -1.40
CA THR A 25 -6.24 14.33 -2.53
C THR A 25 -6.95 15.64 -2.15
N ARG A 26 -7.98 15.57 -1.31
CA ARG A 26 -8.65 16.75 -0.78
C ARG A 26 -7.74 17.57 0.15
N ALA A 27 -7.01 16.88 1.04
CA ALA A 27 -6.08 17.52 1.97
C ALA A 27 -4.91 18.19 1.23
N GLU A 28 -4.30 17.53 0.24
CA GLU A 28 -3.28 18.11 -0.64
C GLU A 28 -3.76 19.41 -1.30
N ALA A 29 -4.99 19.40 -1.82
CA ALA A 29 -5.56 20.58 -2.45
C ALA A 29 -5.77 21.74 -1.45
N VAL A 30 -6.24 21.45 -0.23
CA VAL A 30 -6.44 22.44 0.83
C VAL A 30 -5.11 23.06 1.25
N VAL A 31 -4.08 22.24 1.48
CA VAL A 31 -2.73 22.69 1.88
C VAL A 31 -2.10 23.55 0.77
N THR A 32 -2.32 23.22 -0.50
CA THR A 32 -1.84 24.02 -1.64
C THR A 32 -2.75 25.18 -2.01
N SER A 33 -3.71 25.55 -1.13
CA SER A 33 -4.67 26.64 -1.34
C SER A 33 -5.49 26.50 -2.62
N ARG A 34 -5.77 25.27 -3.06
CA ARG A 34 -6.58 24.97 -4.25
C ARG A 34 -7.96 24.43 -3.86
N ARG A 35 -8.95 24.65 -4.72
CA ARG A 35 -10.26 24.01 -4.61
C ARG A 35 -10.13 22.57 -5.11
N GLY A 36 -9.91 21.63 -4.19
CA GLY A 36 -9.81 20.21 -4.51
C GLY A 36 -11.17 19.54 -4.76
N PRO A 37 -11.15 18.29 -5.29
CA PRO A 37 -12.35 17.51 -5.49
C PRO A 37 -13.02 17.17 -4.15
N SER A 38 -14.26 16.68 -4.19
CA SER A 38 -14.92 16.15 -3.00
C SER A 38 -14.25 14.85 -2.55
N VAL A 39 -14.24 14.57 -1.24
CA VAL A 39 -13.72 13.31 -0.68
C VAL A 39 -14.39 12.08 -1.29
N LEU A 40 -15.66 12.21 -1.73
CA LEU A 40 -16.42 11.14 -2.37
C LEU A 40 -16.20 11.06 -3.90
N GLN A 41 -15.31 11.86 -4.46
CA GLN A 41 -15.05 11.84 -5.90
C GLN A 41 -14.59 10.46 -6.40
N PRO A 42 -13.70 9.71 -5.72
CA PRO A 42 -13.30 8.38 -6.18
C PRO A 42 -14.47 7.42 -6.39
N TYR A 43 -15.50 7.47 -5.56
CA TYR A 43 -16.70 6.62 -5.75
C TYR A 43 -17.51 7.01 -6.99
N ARG A 44 -17.62 8.32 -7.28
CA ARG A 44 -18.29 8.80 -8.50
C ARG A 44 -17.52 8.38 -9.74
N ASP A 45 -16.20 8.43 -9.67
CA ASP A 45 -15.32 8.01 -10.76
C ASP A 45 -15.41 6.50 -10.99
N LEU A 46 -15.39 5.68 -9.93
CA LEU A 46 -15.65 4.24 -10.03
C LEU A 46 -17.02 3.95 -10.65
N GLY A 47 -18.08 4.59 -10.16
CA GLY A 47 -19.42 4.41 -10.69
C GLY A 47 -19.55 4.79 -12.17
N LYS A 48 -18.82 5.82 -12.60
CA LYS A 48 -18.74 6.24 -14.00
C LYS A 48 -17.97 5.22 -14.84
N LEU A 49 -16.80 4.78 -14.37
CA LEU A 49 -15.93 3.85 -15.10
C LEU A 49 -16.59 2.47 -15.24
N LEU A 50 -17.22 1.95 -14.19
CA LEU A 50 -17.91 0.66 -14.23
C LEU A 50 -19.10 0.62 -15.21
N ARG A 51 -19.67 1.79 -15.54
CA ARG A 51 -20.77 1.91 -16.54
C ARG A 51 -20.26 2.12 -17.95
N LYS A 52 -18.98 2.48 -18.12
CA LYS A 52 -18.37 2.66 -19.45
C LYS A 52 -17.95 1.32 -20.04
N GLY A 53 -18.06 1.22 -21.37
CA GLY A 53 -17.43 0.15 -22.14
C GLY A 53 -15.91 0.28 -22.09
N SER A 54 -15.22 -0.84 -22.20
CA SER A 54 -13.76 -0.86 -22.36
C SER A 54 -13.39 -0.79 -23.83
N ALA A 55 -12.47 0.11 -24.17
CA ALA A 55 -11.79 0.11 -25.46
C ALA A 55 -10.43 -0.57 -25.25
N VAL A 56 -10.18 -1.63 -25.99
CA VAL A 56 -8.94 -2.41 -25.90
C VAL A 56 -8.24 -2.31 -27.25
N SER A 57 -6.93 -2.09 -27.26
CA SER A 57 -6.12 -2.09 -28.46
C SER A 57 -6.18 -3.46 -29.15
N ASP A 58 -6.20 -3.48 -30.48
CA ASP A 58 -6.17 -4.72 -31.29
C ASP A 58 -4.85 -5.49 -31.10
N GLN A 59 -3.82 -4.84 -30.61
CA GLN A 59 -2.51 -5.43 -30.32
C GLN A 59 -2.44 -6.11 -28.95
N ALA A 60 -3.36 -5.79 -28.03
CA ALA A 60 -3.36 -6.29 -26.67
C ALA A 60 -3.84 -7.74 -26.60
N SER A 61 -3.09 -8.57 -25.86
CA SER A 61 -3.41 -9.98 -25.68
C SER A 61 -4.38 -10.22 -24.50
N TRP A 62 -4.56 -11.48 -24.14
CA TRP A 62 -5.34 -11.87 -22.95
C TRP A 62 -4.69 -11.42 -21.64
N VAL A 63 -3.37 -11.16 -21.63
CA VAL A 63 -2.63 -10.67 -20.46
C VAL A 63 -3.16 -9.30 -20.05
N PHE A 64 -3.30 -8.38 -21.02
CA PHE A 64 -3.85 -7.05 -20.76
C PHE A 64 -5.25 -7.10 -20.14
N ARG A 65 -6.11 -7.98 -20.66
CA ARG A 65 -7.50 -8.13 -20.18
C ARG A 65 -7.56 -8.79 -18.80
N GLY A 66 -6.66 -9.74 -18.50
CA GLY A 66 -6.65 -10.49 -17.25
C GLY A 66 -5.97 -9.77 -16.09
N ALA A 67 -4.96 -8.95 -16.38
CA ALA A 67 -4.12 -8.31 -15.38
C ALA A 67 -4.88 -7.49 -14.30
N PRO A 68 -5.90 -6.68 -14.63
CA PRO A 68 -6.66 -5.94 -13.63
C PRO A 68 -7.37 -6.84 -12.61
N PHE A 69 -7.88 -7.98 -13.06
CA PHE A 69 -8.58 -8.93 -12.19
C PHE A 69 -7.60 -9.65 -11.26
N VAL A 70 -6.44 -10.07 -11.80
CA VAL A 70 -5.39 -10.71 -11.00
C VAL A 70 -4.86 -9.74 -9.96
N ALA A 71 -4.51 -8.52 -10.34
CA ALA A 71 -4.01 -7.51 -9.41
C ALA A 71 -5.04 -7.18 -8.32
N PHE A 72 -6.31 -7.02 -8.70
CA PHE A 72 -7.38 -6.76 -7.74
C PHE A 72 -7.57 -7.93 -6.76
N ALA A 73 -7.51 -9.17 -7.24
CA ALA A 73 -7.56 -10.38 -6.41
C ALA A 73 -6.38 -10.44 -5.43
N CYS A 74 -5.17 -10.06 -5.86
CA CYS A 74 -4.00 -9.96 -4.98
C CYS A 74 -4.25 -8.97 -3.84
N TYR A 75 -4.78 -7.78 -4.11
CA TYR A 75 -5.08 -6.80 -3.05
C TYR A 75 -6.20 -7.29 -2.11
N LEU A 76 -7.19 -8.01 -2.62
CA LEU A 76 -8.20 -8.67 -1.78
C LEU A 76 -7.56 -9.73 -0.87
N THR A 77 -6.65 -10.54 -1.40
CA THR A 77 -5.92 -11.54 -0.60
C THR A 77 -5.12 -10.89 0.52
N VAL A 78 -4.39 -9.81 0.23
CA VAL A 78 -3.65 -9.06 1.25
C VAL A 78 -4.58 -8.45 2.29
N SER A 79 -5.81 -8.03 1.93
CA SER A 79 -6.78 -7.50 2.89
C SER A 79 -7.26 -8.54 3.92
N VAL A 80 -7.11 -9.81 3.60
CA VAL A 80 -7.41 -10.94 4.50
C VAL A 80 -6.24 -11.24 5.44
N ILE A 81 -5.01 -11.04 4.96
CA ILE A 81 -3.76 -11.34 5.67
C ILE A 81 -3.44 -10.29 6.74
N VAL A 82 -3.65 -9.01 6.42
CA VAL A 82 -3.23 -7.87 7.25
C VAL A 82 -4.23 -7.58 8.37
N PRO A 83 -3.78 -7.32 9.62
CA PRO A 83 -4.66 -6.89 10.71
C PRO A 83 -5.15 -5.45 10.46
N VAL A 84 -6.39 -5.30 10.02
CA VAL A 84 -6.99 -3.99 9.74
C VAL A 84 -7.89 -3.52 10.88
N ILE A 85 -8.84 -4.36 11.31
CA ILE A 85 -9.82 -4.00 12.35
C ILE A 85 -9.66 -4.83 13.64
N THR A 86 -8.97 -5.96 13.60
CA THR A 86 -8.78 -6.82 14.77
C THR A 86 -7.32 -7.22 14.96
N SER A 87 -6.89 -7.39 16.20
CA SER A 87 -5.59 -7.93 16.59
C SER A 87 -5.65 -9.45 16.83
N THR A 88 -6.85 -10.04 16.94
CA THR A 88 -7.00 -11.48 17.11
C THR A 88 -6.84 -12.21 15.79
N PRO A 89 -6.08 -13.33 15.75
CA PRO A 89 -5.94 -14.12 14.54
C PRO A 89 -7.30 -14.56 14.01
N LEU A 90 -7.58 -14.26 12.74
CA LEU A 90 -8.79 -14.64 12.03
C LEU A 90 -8.66 -16.07 11.46
N PRO A 91 -9.73 -16.71 10.99
CA PRO A 91 -9.69 -18.11 10.51
C PRO A 91 -8.65 -18.39 9.44
N LEU A 92 -8.37 -17.45 8.55
CA LEU A 92 -7.33 -17.55 7.53
C LEU A 92 -5.99 -16.96 7.96
N ALA A 93 -5.82 -16.59 9.24
CA ALA A 93 -4.57 -16.03 9.75
C ALA A 93 -3.39 -17.03 9.72
N PHE A 94 -3.65 -18.34 9.53
CA PHE A 94 -2.60 -19.32 9.28
C PHE A 94 -1.87 -19.11 7.94
N LEU A 95 -2.52 -18.41 6.99
CA LEU A 95 -1.91 -17.95 5.73
C LEU A 95 -1.27 -16.55 5.88
N ALA A 96 -1.45 -15.92 7.05
CA ALA A 96 -0.99 -14.57 7.27
C ALA A 96 0.51 -14.57 7.58
N ASP A 97 1.29 -14.34 6.55
CA ASP A 97 2.73 -14.09 6.59
C ASP A 97 2.98 -12.76 5.89
N LEU A 98 3.70 -11.84 6.54
CA LEU A 98 4.04 -10.54 5.94
C LEU A 98 4.93 -10.69 4.71
N ILE A 99 5.82 -11.65 4.70
CA ILE A 99 6.70 -11.92 3.56
C ILE A 99 5.89 -12.45 2.39
N GLY A 100 5.00 -13.42 2.63
CA GLY A 100 4.05 -13.92 1.64
C GLY A 100 3.14 -12.80 1.12
N GLY A 101 2.67 -11.90 2.00
CA GLY A 101 1.92 -10.71 1.64
C GLY A 101 2.69 -9.76 0.73
N ALA A 102 4.01 -9.56 0.99
CA ALA A 102 4.88 -8.77 0.12
C ALA A 102 4.98 -9.37 -1.29
N PHE A 103 5.16 -10.68 -1.42
CA PHE A 103 5.19 -11.34 -2.72
C PHE A 103 3.86 -11.25 -3.47
N VAL A 104 2.73 -11.29 -2.77
CA VAL A 104 1.41 -11.09 -3.40
C VAL A 104 1.26 -9.65 -3.90
N LEU A 105 1.75 -8.64 -3.17
CA LEU A 105 1.80 -7.25 -3.64
C LEU A 105 2.73 -7.07 -4.84
N ALA A 106 3.90 -7.71 -4.82
CA ALA A 106 4.85 -7.74 -5.93
C ALA A 106 4.23 -8.37 -7.18
N LEU A 107 3.51 -9.49 -7.03
CA LEU A 107 2.80 -10.14 -8.13
C LEU A 107 1.76 -9.19 -8.77
N ALA A 108 1.00 -8.46 -7.97
CA ALA A 108 0.04 -7.48 -8.48
C ALA A 108 0.73 -6.40 -9.32
N SER A 109 1.86 -5.84 -8.84
CA SER A 109 2.64 -4.84 -9.56
C SER A 109 3.26 -5.40 -10.84
N PHE A 110 3.80 -6.62 -10.77
CA PHE A 110 4.38 -7.32 -11.91
C PHE A 110 3.36 -7.54 -13.03
N VAL A 111 2.18 -8.07 -12.71
CA VAL A 111 1.14 -8.36 -13.71
C VAL A 111 0.64 -7.08 -14.39
N ILE A 112 0.49 -5.97 -13.67
CA ILE A 112 0.13 -4.68 -14.26
C ILE A 112 1.26 -4.14 -15.16
N SER A 113 2.52 -4.31 -14.77
CA SER A 113 3.66 -3.92 -15.61
C SER A 113 3.75 -4.76 -16.88
N LEU A 114 3.50 -6.07 -16.77
CA LEU A 114 3.44 -6.97 -17.92
C LEU A 114 2.33 -6.56 -18.90
N ALA A 115 1.17 -6.16 -18.37
CA ALA A 115 0.08 -5.67 -19.18
C ALA A 115 0.40 -4.33 -19.89
N GLY A 116 1.15 -3.44 -19.23
CA GLY A 116 1.62 -2.20 -19.85
C GLY A 116 2.57 -2.44 -21.04
N LEU A 117 3.36 -3.53 -21.00
CA LEU A 117 4.22 -3.96 -22.11
C LEU A 117 3.42 -4.61 -23.25
N ASP A 118 2.34 -5.34 -22.92
CA ASP A 118 1.51 -6.10 -23.85
C ASP A 118 0.75 -5.21 -24.86
N THR A 119 0.57 -3.93 -24.54
CA THR A 119 -0.15 -2.99 -25.40
C THR A 119 0.63 -2.50 -26.62
N ALA A 120 1.93 -2.79 -26.70
CA ALA A 120 2.85 -2.25 -27.71
C ALA A 120 2.88 -0.70 -27.77
N SER A 121 2.36 -0.03 -26.77
CA SER A 121 2.36 1.44 -26.65
C SER A 121 3.71 1.93 -26.14
N PRO A 122 4.34 2.95 -26.78
CA PRO A 122 5.62 3.49 -26.31
C PRO A 122 5.55 4.00 -24.87
N TYR A 123 4.47 4.66 -24.49
CA TYR A 123 4.29 5.22 -23.14
C TYR A 123 4.00 4.14 -22.10
N GLY A 124 3.18 3.14 -22.46
CA GLY A 124 2.93 1.96 -21.64
C GLY A 124 4.21 1.19 -21.35
N GLY A 125 5.03 0.98 -22.38
CA GLY A 125 6.34 0.32 -22.27
C GLY A 125 7.33 1.11 -21.40
N LEU A 126 7.41 2.44 -21.55
CA LEU A 126 8.25 3.29 -20.70
C LEU A 126 7.78 3.28 -19.24
N GLY A 127 6.48 3.39 -18.99
CA GLY A 127 5.92 3.32 -17.64
C GLY A 127 6.19 1.97 -16.98
N ALA A 128 5.91 0.88 -17.70
CA ALA A 128 6.12 -0.48 -17.22
C ALA A 128 7.58 -0.80 -16.90
N SER A 129 8.52 -0.44 -17.77
CA SER A 129 9.95 -0.66 -17.53
C SER A 129 10.47 0.13 -16.34
N ARG A 130 10.03 1.38 -16.15
CA ARG A 130 10.40 2.20 -14.98
C ARG A 130 9.79 1.64 -13.69
N ALA A 131 8.52 1.26 -13.71
CA ALA A 131 7.86 0.66 -12.56
C ALA A 131 8.52 -0.66 -12.16
N SER A 132 8.86 -1.52 -13.12
CA SER A 132 9.57 -2.78 -12.86
C SER A 132 10.96 -2.56 -12.28
N TRP A 133 11.70 -1.56 -12.78
CA TRP A 133 13.02 -1.20 -12.24
C TRP A 133 12.93 -0.72 -10.80
N ILE A 134 11.95 0.12 -10.46
CA ILE A 134 11.70 0.57 -9.08
C ILE A 134 11.29 -0.61 -8.21
N GLY A 135 10.37 -1.46 -8.68
CA GLY A 135 9.89 -2.64 -7.97
C GLY A 135 11.01 -3.59 -7.60
N SER A 136 11.92 -3.87 -8.55
CA SER A 136 13.07 -4.77 -8.31
C SER A 136 14.00 -4.31 -7.16
N MET A 137 14.00 -3.02 -6.82
CA MET A 137 14.73 -2.46 -5.67
C MET A 137 13.86 -2.32 -4.43
N ALA A 138 12.58 -2.02 -4.60
CA ALA A 138 11.65 -1.82 -3.48
C ALA A 138 11.28 -3.13 -2.79
N GLU A 139 11.11 -4.23 -3.54
CA GLU A 139 10.73 -5.53 -3.01
C GLU A 139 11.75 -6.11 -2.02
N PRO A 140 13.06 -6.17 -2.30
CA PRO A 140 14.05 -6.61 -1.32
C PRO A 140 14.09 -5.73 -0.07
N ALA A 141 13.93 -4.41 -0.22
CA ALA A 141 13.87 -3.49 0.91
C ALA A 141 12.64 -3.75 1.79
N LEU A 142 11.48 -4.01 1.17
CA LEU A 142 10.24 -4.35 1.88
C LEU A 142 10.40 -5.65 2.68
N ILE A 143 10.96 -6.68 2.09
CA ILE A 143 11.23 -7.96 2.75
C ILE A 143 12.15 -7.75 3.96
N LEU A 144 13.23 -6.99 3.82
CA LEU A 144 14.13 -6.69 4.94
C LEU A 144 13.44 -5.93 6.06
N VAL A 145 12.57 -4.97 5.75
CA VAL A 145 11.78 -4.25 6.76
C VAL A 145 10.89 -5.21 7.53
N PHE A 146 10.25 -6.15 6.86
CA PHE A 146 9.40 -7.14 7.52
C PHE A 146 10.24 -8.10 8.40
N PHE A 147 11.43 -8.48 7.97
CA PHE A 147 12.38 -9.21 8.82
C PHE A 147 12.80 -8.41 10.05
N THR A 148 12.99 -7.08 9.91
CA THR A 148 13.35 -6.22 11.04
C THR A 148 12.27 -6.27 12.15
N VAL A 149 11.01 -6.18 11.77
CA VAL A 149 9.90 -6.28 12.74
C VAL A 149 9.71 -7.71 13.23
N GLY A 150 9.87 -8.70 12.35
CA GLY A 150 9.83 -10.12 12.71
C GLY A 150 10.87 -10.48 13.76
N ALA A 151 12.09 -9.95 13.64
CA ALA A 151 13.15 -10.16 14.63
C ALA A 151 12.78 -9.62 16.01
N VAL A 152 12.15 -8.44 16.07
CA VAL A 152 11.74 -7.81 17.34
C VAL A 152 10.51 -8.48 17.96
N SER A 153 9.57 -8.93 17.15
CA SER A 153 8.32 -9.57 17.60
C SER A 153 8.42 -11.08 17.73
N ALA A 154 9.53 -11.70 17.29
CA ALA A 154 9.74 -13.14 17.21
C ALA A 154 8.62 -13.90 16.45
N SER A 155 8.01 -13.25 15.47
CA SER A 155 6.93 -13.82 14.65
C SER A 155 6.94 -13.20 13.24
N ASP A 156 6.48 -13.94 12.25
CA ASP A 156 6.24 -13.52 10.88
C ASP A 156 4.76 -13.16 10.62
N ASN A 157 3.88 -13.57 11.54
CA ASN A 157 2.45 -13.33 11.45
C ASN A 157 2.09 -11.90 11.91
N PRO A 158 1.47 -11.06 11.06
CA PRO A 158 1.20 -9.66 11.36
C PRO A 158 0.25 -9.44 12.54
N TYR A 159 -0.65 -10.38 12.84
CA TYR A 159 -1.52 -10.34 14.01
C TYR A 159 -0.71 -10.55 15.30
N LEU A 160 0.19 -11.54 15.30
CA LEU A 160 1.07 -11.81 16.44
C LEU A 160 2.09 -10.70 16.63
N MET A 161 2.64 -10.14 15.56
CA MET A 161 3.50 -8.95 15.60
C MET A 161 2.80 -7.78 16.28
N ASN A 162 1.59 -7.44 15.83
CA ASN A 162 0.82 -6.37 16.44
C ASN A 162 0.59 -6.62 17.94
N HIS A 163 0.20 -7.83 18.30
CA HIS A 163 -0.04 -8.21 19.70
C HIS A 163 1.24 -8.13 20.55
N ALA A 164 2.37 -8.62 20.06
CA ALA A 164 3.66 -8.59 20.77
C ALA A 164 4.12 -7.14 21.01
N ILE A 165 4.03 -6.29 20.00
CA ILE A 165 4.42 -4.87 20.09
C ILE A 165 3.46 -4.12 21.02
N ALA A 166 2.15 -4.39 20.94
CA ALA A 166 1.16 -3.76 21.83
C ALA A 166 1.35 -4.15 23.30
N ALA A 167 1.78 -5.39 23.57
CA ALA A 167 2.06 -5.89 24.92
C ALA A 167 3.35 -5.31 25.52
N SER A 168 4.29 -4.89 24.69
CA SER A 168 5.62 -4.42 25.11
C SER A 168 5.95 -3.06 24.51
N PRO A 169 5.40 -1.95 25.05
CA PRO A 169 5.53 -0.60 24.45
C PRO A 169 6.98 -0.11 24.30
N TYR A 170 7.92 -0.61 25.08
CA TYR A 170 9.34 -0.25 24.96
C TYR A 170 9.93 -0.64 23.59
N VAL A 171 9.35 -1.63 22.92
CA VAL A 171 9.74 -2.06 21.57
C VAL A 171 9.67 -0.91 20.57
N LEU A 172 8.68 -0.02 20.69
CA LEU A 172 8.52 1.13 19.79
C LEU A 172 9.69 2.12 19.86
N VAL A 173 10.44 2.13 20.95
CA VAL A 173 11.59 3.03 21.16
C VAL A 173 12.92 2.34 20.82
N LEU A 174 12.92 1.03 20.56
CA LEU A 174 14.12 0.32 20.15
C LEU A 174 14.67 0.87 18.82
N PRO A 175 15.99 1.07 18.71
CA PRO A 175 16.61 1.53 17.46
C PRO A 175 16.23 0.67 16.26
N THR A 176 16.17 -0.64 16.44
CA THR A 176 15.74 -1.61 15.42
C THR A 176 14.35 -1.26 14.87
N HIS A 177 13.38 -1.01 15.76
CA HIS A 177 12.02 -0.69 15.36
C HIS A 177 11.91 0.69 14.68
N LEU A 178 12.61 1.70 15.22
CA LEU A 178 12.62 3.06 14.64
C LEU A 178 13.25 3.09 13.24
N LEU A 179 14.35 2.35 13.04
CA LEU A 179 14.97 2.23 11.72
C LEU A 179 14.04 1.52 10.73
N GLY A 180 13.39 0.44 11.16
CA GLY A 180 12.39 -0.27 10.37
C GLY A 180 11.17 0.60 10.03
N LEU A 181 10.69 1.42 10.97
CA LEU A 181 9.60 2.37 10.77
C LEU A 181 9.91 3.38 9.68
N VAL A 182 11.09 4.02 9.74
CA VAL A 182 11.52 5.00 8.73
C VAL A 182 11.68 4.32 7.37
N ALA A 183 12.35 3.17 7.33
CA ALA A 183 12.54 2.40 6.11
C ALA A 183 11.19 2.00 5.48
N PHE A 184 10.25 1.50 6.29
CA PHE A 184 8.93 1.12 5.78
C PHE A 184 8.13 2.32 5.26
N PHE A 185 8.19 3.46 5.94
CA PHE A 185 7.51 4.66 5.45
C PHE A 185 8.06 5.15 4.10
N MET A 186 9.37 5.08 3.89
CA MET A 186 9.99 5.35 2.60
C MET A 186 9.46 4.41 1.51
N ILE A 187 9.31 3.11 1.82
CA ILE A 187 8.74 2.12 0.89
C ILE A 187 7.26 2.39 0.62
N VAL A 188 6.48 2.79 1.63
CA VAL A 188 5.06 3.17 1.44
C VAL A 188 4.92 4.29 0.42
N LEU A 189 5.80 5.30 0.44
CA LEU A 189 5.80 6.38 -0.55
C LEU A 189 6.16 5.88 -1.94
N VAL A 190 7.22 5.06 -2.05
CA VAL A 190 7.70 4.52 -3.33
C VAL A 190 6.64 3.64 -3.97
N ASP A 191 6.15 2.66 -3.23
CA ASP A 191 5.29 1.60 -3.74
C ASP A 191 3.87 2.09 -4.10
N ASN A 192 3.49 3.25 -3.58
CA ASN A 192 2.23 3.93 -3.95
C ASN A 192 2.42 5.11 -4.91
N GLY A 193 3.59 5.26 -5.53
CA GLY A 193 3.86 6.31 -6.51
C GLY A 193 3.65 7.73 -5.96
N ARG A 194 4.01 7.95 -4.69
CA ARG A 194 3.90 9.27 -4.03
C ARG A 194 5.18 10.08 -4.19
N ILE A 195 5.09 11.38 -3.95
CA ILE A 195 6.28 12.23 -3.90
C ILE A 195 7.18 11.75 -2.72
N PRO A 196 8.48 11.65 -2.89
CA PRO A 196 9.29 12.26 -3.96
C PRO A 196 9.52 11.38 -5.21
N ILE A 197 8.87 10.24 -5.34
CA ILE A 197 9.15 9.25 -6.40
C ILE A 197 8.38 9.56 -7.68
N ASP A 198 7.06 9.65 -7.58
CA ASP A 198 6.19 9.97 -8.71
C ASP A 198 5.22 11.09 -8.32
N ASN A 199 4.64 11.73 -9.31
CA ASN A 199 3.62 12.75 -9.10
C ASN A 199 2.29 12.25 -9.68
N PRO A 200 1.34 11.81 -8.85
CA PRO A 200 0.06 11.32 -9.32
C PRO A 200 -0.78 12.40 -10.03
N GLY A 201 -0.46 13.68 -9.83
CA GLY A 201 -1.07 14.81 -10.55
C GLY A 201 -0.28 15.28 -11.77
N GLY A 202 0.82 14.60 -12.12
CA GLY A 202 1.64 14.94 -13.28
C GLY A 202 0.90 14.67 -14.59
N SER A 203 0.97 15.62 -15.53
CA SER A 203 0.26 15.55 -16.81
C SER A 203 1.17 15.20 -18.00
N THR A 204 2.43 14.87 -17.75
CA THR A 204 3.39 14.58 -18.83
C THR A 204 3.64 13.07 -18.92
N GLU A 205 3.24 12.46 -20.02
CA GLU A 205 3.34 11.01 -20.30
C GLU A 205 4.78 10.49 -20.16
N ILE A 206 5.76 11.31 -20.55
CA ILE A 206 7.19 10.96 -20.46
C ILE A 206 7.69 10.89 -19.02
N SER A 207 7.08 11.60 -18.08
CA SER A 207 7.50 11.64 -16.68
C SER A 207 6.74 10.68 -15.76
N MET A 208 5.61 10.12 -16.23
CA MET A 208 4.78 9.20 -15.48
C MET A 208 5.46 7.85 -15.29
N ILE A 209 5.27 7.23 -14.12
CA ILE A 209 5.71 5.89 -13.81
C ILE A 209 4.49 5.00 -13.63
N GLU A 210 3.76 5.20 -12.54
CA GLU A 210 2.59 4.39 -12.19
C GLU A 210 1.42 4.57 -13.18
N GLU A 211 1.09 5.82 -13.53
CA GLU A 211 0.03 6.11 -14.49
C GLU A 211 0.43 5.74 -15.92
N GLY A 212 1.74 5.79 -16.23
CA GLY A 212 2.25 5.45 -17.57
C GLY A 212 1.92 4.02 -17.99
N ARG A 213 2.07 3.06 -17.09
CA ARG A 213 1.80 1.63 -17.37
C ARG A 213 0.31 1.29 -17.52
N VAL A 214 -0.59 2.20 -17.13
CA VAL A 214 -2.04 1.98 -17.18
C VAL A 214 -2.77 2.91 -18.16
N LEU A 215 -2.04 3.69 -18.96
CA LEU A 215 -2.60 4.69 -19.90
C LEU A 215 -3.61 4.10 -20.89
N GLU A 216 -3.39 2.88 -21.35
CA GLU A 216 -4.24 2.23 -22.34
C GLU A 216 -5.52 1.61 -21.73
N TYR A 217 -5.60 1.55 -20.39
CA TYR A 217 -6.79 1.02 -19.74
C TYR A 217 -7.97 2.00 -19.79
N SER A 218 -9.15 1.46 -20.06
CA SER A 218 -10.40 2.23 -20.08
C SER A 218 -11.54 1.43 -19.44
N GLY A 219 -12.66 2.11 -19.14
CA GLY A 219 -13.87 1.46 -18.66
C GLY A 219 -13.68 0.65 -17.38
N ARG A 220 -14.19 -0.58 -17.37
CA ARG A 220 -14.24 -1.45 -16.18
C ARG A 220 -12.85 -1.90 -15.71
N GLU A 221 -11.96 -2.21 -16.63
CA GLU A 221 -10.60 -2.65 -16.34
C GLU A 221 -9.82 -1.53 -15.64
N TYR A 222 -9.94 -0.30 -16.10
CA TYR A 222 -9.35 0.86 -15.44
C TYR A 222 -9.94 1.12 -14.05
N ALA A 223 -11.24 0.88 -13.87
CA ALA A 223 -11.87 0.98 -12.55
C ALA A 223 -11.25 0.00 -11.55
N LEU A 224 -11.01 -1.25 -11.95
CA LEU A 224 -10.39 -2.26 -11.09
C LEU A 224 -8.96 -1.90 -10.74
N VAL A 225 -8.16 -1.43 -11.71
CA VAL A 225 -6.79 -0.99 -11.47
C VAL A 225 -6.73 0.18 -10.47
N LYS A 226 -7.56 1.19 -10.67
CA LYS A 226 -7.64 2.35 -9.76
C LYS A 226 -8.12 1.95 -8.37
N TRP A 227 -9.16 1.14 -8.29
CA TRP A 227 -9.65 0.66 -7.00
C TRP A 227 -8.59 -0.16 -6.29
N GLY A 228 -7.91 -1.06 -6.99
CA GLY A 228 -6.79 -1.84 -6.46
C GLY A 228 -5.64 -0.97 -5.96
N SER A 229 -5.26 0.09 -6.67
CA SER A 229 -4.21 1.00 -6.22
C SER A 229 -4.59 1.75 -4.93
N TRP A 230 -5.85 2.14 -4.76
CA TRP A 230 -6.34 2.71 -3.51
C TRP A 230 -6.38 1.70 -2.36
N MET A 231 -6.73 0.43 -2.67
CA MET A 231 -6.63 -0.65 -1.68
C MET A 231 -5.19 -0.89 -1.24
N LYS A 232 -4.23 -0.89 -2.17
CA LYS A 232 -2.81 -1.00 -1.87
C LYS A 232 -2.34 0.10 -0.91
N LEU A 233 -2.66 1.35 -1.22
CA LEU A 233 -2.34 2.50 -0.37
C LEU A 233 -2.95 2.36 1.03
N PHE A 234 -4.21 1.95 1.11
CA PHE A 234 -4.92 1.72 2.37
C PHE A 234 -4.26 0.62 3.20
N LEU A 235 -3.95 -0.53 2.57
CA LEU A 235 -3.35 -1.69 3.23
C LEU A 235 -1.94 -1.39 3.74
N MET A 236 -1.09 -0.78 2.91
CA MET A 236 0.26 -0.38 3.30
C MET A 236 0.24 0.64 4.45
N SER A 237 -0.68 1.63 4.39
CA SER A 237 -0.89 2.58 5.49
C SER A 237 -1.43 1.91 6.75
N SER A 238 -2.28 0.88 6.61
CA SER A 238 -2.80 0.10 7.75
C SER A 238 -1.70 -0.69 8.43
N ILE A 239 -0.82 -1.37 7.66
CA ILE A 239 0.36 -2.06 8.21
C ILE A 239 1.25 -1.05 8.93
N PHE A 240 1.55 0.09 8.29
CA PHE A 240 2.38 1.13 8.87
C PHE A 240 1.84 1.60 10.23
N MET A 241 0.55 1.92 10.29
CA MET A 241 -0.05 2.41 11.53
C MET A 241 -0.22 1.32 12.60
N ASN A 242 -0.66 0.13 12.21
CA ASN A 242 -1.01 -0.92 13.18
C ASN A 242 0.19 -1.73 13.66
N VAL A 243 1.26 -1.81 12.89
CA VAL A 243 2.45 -2.59 13.28
C VAL A 243 3.59 -1.68 13.73
N PHE A 244 3.81 -0.54 13.07
CA PHE A 244 5.00 0.28 13.34
C PHE A 244 4.72 1.49 14.24
N VAL A 245 3.55 2.16 14.15
CA VAL A 245 3.32 3.45 14.83
C VAL A 245 2.43 3.32 16.05
N LEU A 246 1.23 2.76 15.90
CA LEU A 246 0.18 2.70 16.92
C LEU A 246 -0.45 1.30 16.94
N PRO A 247 0.14 0.32 17.64
CA PRO A 247 -0.36 -1.05 17.65
C PRO A 247 -1.70 -1.21 18.38
N TRP A 248 -2.07 -0.25 19.24
CA TRP A 248 -3.31 -0.28 20.04
C TRP A 248 -4.55 0.13 19.26
N GLY A 249 -5.74 -0.17 19.82
CA GLY A 249 -7.04 0.28 19.29
C GLY A 249 -7.63 -0.61 18.20
N LEU A 250 -7.05 -1.79 17.97
CA LEU A 250 -7.69 -2.86 17.22
C LEU A 250 -8.63 -3.66 18.13
N GLY A 251 -9.63 -4.33 17.56
CA GLY A 251 -10.52 -5.22 18.30
C GLY A 251 -9.74 -6.36 18.95
N THR A 252 -9.83 -6.49 20.25
CA THR A 252 -9.11 -7.51 21.04
C THR A 252 -9.90 -8.79 21.28
N SER A 253 -11.19 -8.78 20.94
CA SER A 253 -12.07 -9.94 21.01
C SER A 253 -12.60 -10.32 19.64
N SER A 254 -12.95 -11.61 19.47
CA SER A 254 -13.58 -12.12 18.23
C SER A 254 -15.05 -11.77 18.14
N ASP A 255 -15.48 -10.66 18.77
CA ASP A 255 -16.84 -10.19 18.81
C ASP A 255 -17.09 -9.05 17.82
N LEU A 256 -18.27 -9.05 17.23
CA LEU A 256 -18.67 -8.04 16.26
C LEU A 256 -18.65 -6.60 16.82
N PRO A 257 -19.09 -6.33 18.08
CA PRO A 257 -19.02 -4.99 18.65
C PRO A 257 -17.61 -4.43 18.78
N SER A 258 -16.64 -5.27 19.18
CA SER A 258 -15.22 -4.82 19.28
C SER A 258 -14.65 -4.48 17.91
N ALA A 259 -14.94 -5.26 16.89
CA ALA A 259 -14.52 -5.01 15.50
C ALA A 259 -15.14 -3.71 14.95
N LEU A 260 -16.41 -3.46 15.24
CA LEU A 260 -17.09 -2.23 14.81
C LEU A 260 -16.52 -0.98 15.51
N LEU A 261 -16.21 -1.07 16.81
CA LEU A 261 -15.57 0.02 17.55
C LEU A 261 -14.14 0.30 17.08
N ALA A 262 -13.45 -0.67 16.49
CA ALA A 262 -12.12 -0.48 15.93
C ALA A 262 -12.13 0.34 14.61
N ILE A 263 -13.25 0.39 13.87
CA ILE A 263 -13.34 1.10 12.60
C ILE A 263 -13.06 2.61 12.74
N PRO A 264 -13.69 3.37 13.65
CA PRO A 264 -13.39 4.79 13.80
C PRO A 264 -11.95 5.04 14.27
N VAL A 265 -11.38 4.16 15.10
CA VAL A 265 -9.98 4.24 15.51
C VAL A 265 -9.05 4.03 14.31
N LEU A 266 -9.32 3.03 13.48
CA LEU A 266 -8.59 2.80 12.23
C LEU A 266 -8.63 4.02 11.32
N LEU A 267 -9.81 4.61 11.11
CA LEU A 267 -9.96 5.81 10.28
C LEU A 267 -9.16 6.99 10.85
N GLY A 268 -9.12 7.15 12.18
CA GLY A 268 -8.28 8.16 12.83
C GLY A 268 -6.79 7.93 12.61
N LYS A 269 -6.31 6.69 12.72
CA LYS A 269 -4.91 6.31 12.43
C LYS A 269 -4.56 6.58 10.95
N LEU A 270 -5.44 6.17 10.04
CA LEU A 270 -5.24 6.41 8.62
C LEU A 270 -5.26 7.90 8.27
N ALA A 271 -6.09 8.70 8.94
CA ALA A 271 -6.07 10.15 8.77
C ALA A 271 -4.70 10.74 9.19
N LEU A 272 -4.12 10.26 10.28
CA LEU A 272 -2.78 10.65 10.72
C LEU A 272 -1.70 10.25 9.69
N CYS A 273 -1.72 9.02 9.19
CA CYS A 273 -0.82 8.56 8.13
C CYS A 273 -1.00 9.37 6.84
N GLY A 274 -2.26 9.59 6.43
CA GLY A 274 -2.59 10.40 5.27
C GLY A 274 -2.09 11.83 5.39
N LEU A 275 -2.16 12.43 6.59
CA LEU A 275 -1.63 13.76 6.86
C LEU A 275 -0.10 13.78 6.72
N ALA A 276 0.60 12.75 7.20
CA ALA A 276 2.04 12.63 6.99
C ALA A 276 2.41 12.54 5.51
N ILE A 277 1.65 11.75 4.72
CA ILE A 277 1.83 11.66 3.27
C ILE A 277 1.60 13.04 2.62
N VAL A 278 0.51 13.75 2.97
CA VAL A 278 0.20 15.09 2.44
C VAL A 278 1.30 16.09 2.74
N VAL A 279 1.86 16.07 3.96
CA VAL A 279 2.98 16.95 4.32
C VAL A 279 4.19 16.69 3.42
N ILE A 280 4.50 15.43 3.14
CA ILE A 280 5.62 15.09 2.24
C ILE A 280 5.29 15.48 0.80
N ASP A 281 4.12 15.14 0.30
CA ASP A 281 3.68 15.44 -1.07
C ASP A 281 3.67 16.97 -1.36
N THR A 282 3.44 17.79 -0.32
CA THR A 282 3.41 19.24 -0.47
C THR A 282 4.74 19.94 -0.16
N SER A 283 5.63 19.28 0.60
CA SER A 283 6.91 19.87 1.04
C SER A 283 8.10 19.50 0.15
N PHE A 284 8.03 18.36 -0.53
CA PHE A 284 9.14 17.86 -1.34
C PHE A 284 8.85 17.98 -2.84
N ALA A 285 9.90 18.10 -3.63
CA ALA A 285 9.83 18.03 -5.08
C ALA A 285 10.09 16.60 -5.56
N LYS A 286 9.57 16.25 -6.74
CA LYS A 286 9.85 14.98 -7.39
C LYS A 286 11.35 14.79 -7.62
N LEU A 287 11.88 13.64 -7.22
CA LEU A 287 13.26 13.25 -7.46
C LEU A 287 13.49 12.99 -8.96
N ARG A 288 14.72 13.22 -9.40
CA ARG A 288 15.16 12.71 -10.71
C ARG A 288 15.18 11.19 -10.68
N PHE A 289 14.80 10.56 -11.77
CA PHE A 289 14.63 9.10 -11.85
C PHE A 289 15.80 8.30 -11.26
N PHE A 290 17.04 8.63 -11.60
CA PHE A 290 18.21 7.92 -11.09
C PHE A 290 18.47 8.10 -9.58
N ARG A 291 17.96 9.17 -8.95
CA ARG A 291 18.06 9.36 -7.50
C ARG A 291 17.05 8.52 -6.71
N ILE A 292 16.08 7.91 -7.37
CA ILE A 292 15.16 6.96 -6.74
C ILE A 292 15.92 5.75 -6.21
N ALA A 293 16.98 5.30 -6.93
CA ALA A 293 17.85 4.22 -6.45
C ALA A 293 18.56 4.57 -5.13
N GLU A 294 19.03 5.82 -4.99
CA GLU A 294 19.67 6.29 -3.76
C GLU A 294 18.66 6.30 -2.60
N PHE A 295 17.44 6.73 -2.85
CA PHE A 295 16.35 6.73 -1.87
C PHE A 295 15.97 5.31 -1.41
N LEU A 296 15.81 4.38 -2.35
CA LEU A 296 15.54 2.97 -2.06
C LEU A 296 16.73 2.28 -1.40
N GLY A 297 17.95 2.60 -1.84
CA GLY A 297 19.19 2.13 -1.21
C GLY A 297 19.31 2.59 0.25
N ALA A 298 18.90 3.82 0.54
CA ALA A 298 18.86 4.32 1.93
C ALA A 298 17.83 3.55 2.77
N SER A 299 16.63 3.27 2.23
CA SER A 299 15.63 2.44 2.92
C SER A 299 16.14 1.02 3.19
N PHE A 300 16.78 0.40 2.20
CA PHE A 300 17.41 -0.91 2.34
C PHE A 300 18.50 -0.94 3.42
N LEU A 301 19.39 0.06 3.41
CA LEU A 301 20.46 0.18 4.41
C LEU A 301 19.90 0.42 5.82
N LEU A 302 18.86 1.24 5.96
CA LEU A 302 18.20 1.45 7.25
C LEU A 302 17.61 0.15 7.80
N ALA A 303 16.94 -0.65 6.96
CA ALA A 303 16.41 -1.94 7.35
C ALA A 303 17.54 -2.93 7.73
N LEU A 304 18.61 -2.96 6.95
CA LEU A 304 19.77 -3.83 7.22
C LEU A 304 20.47 -3.46 8.54
N VAL A 305 20.69 -2.17 8.81
CA VAL A 305 21.23 -1.69 10.09
C VAL A 305 20.24 -2.00 11.22
N GLY A 306 18.92 -1.89 10.97
CA GLY A 306 17.88 -2.30 11.91
C GLY A 306 18.02 -3.77 12.32
N ILE A 307 18.17 -4.68 11.36
CA ILE A 307 18.41 -6.10 11.65
C ILE A 307 19.73 -6.31 12.41
N ALA A 308 20.82 -5.66 11.98
CA ALA A 308 22.09 -5.77 12.67
C ALA A 308 22.01 -5.30 14.13
N THR A 309 21.26 -4.23 14.41
CA THR A 309 21.06 -3.75 15.78
C THR A 309 20.24 -4.72 16.64
N SER A 310 19.29 -5.49 16.08
CA SER A 310 18.57 -6.52 16.84
C SER A 310 19.50 -7.61 17.36
N TYR A 311 20.46 -8.05 16.54
CA TYR A 311 21.47 -9.04 16.96
C TYR A 311 22.43 -8.51 18.02
N VAL A 312 22.79 -7.23 17.97
CA VAL A 312 23.71 -6.61 18.95
C VAL A 312 23.05 -6.36 20.29
N ILE A 313 21.77 -5.97 20.26
CA ILE A 313 21.01 -5.66 21.49
C ILE A 313 20.47 -6.94 22.13
N GLY A 314 20.42 -8.06 21.40
CA GLY A 314 19.87 -9.33 21.87
C GLY A 314 18.34 -9.30 22.01
N ALA A 315 17.70 -8.48 21.18
CA ALA A 315 16.25 -8.32 21.17
C ALA A 315 15.61 -9.24 20.12
#